data_26a96a7a746394878e777d5dd13255fd
#
_entry.id   26a96a7a746394878e777d5dd13255fd
#
_cell.length_a   1.000
_cell.length_b   1.000
_cell.length_c   1.000
_cell.angle_alpha   90.00
_cell.angle_beta   90.00
_cell.angle_gamma   90.00
#
_symmetry.space_group_name_H-M   'P 1'
#
loop_
_entity.id
_entity.type
_entity.pdbx_description
1 polymer ?
#
loop_
_entity_poly.entity_id
_entity_poly.type
_entity_poly.pdbx_seq_one_letter_code
_entity_poly.pdbx_strand_id
1 'polypeptide(L)'
;MEILKKYLGAIAIFLLSVSTFGQTTDNIQKAFKDSYTNEYKANYSGAIADLQKVYKADSYEMNLRMGWLQYEAKQYAKSLDYYQKAIDLRKYSVEARLGYVKPANELKKYDKVYQTYEDILKIDPYNSVANYWVGVSYYLVKKYDIAVKYLELVVNMYPFDYDANHMLGWIYLGLGRSADARIVFTQALYSRPGDASATDGLSKCK
;
A
#
# COMPACT_ATOMS: atom_id res chain seq x y z
N MET A 1 6.50 35.04 51.14
CA MET A 1 6.11 33.63 51.37
C MET A 1 5.04 33.12 50.39
N GLU A 2 4.07 33.94 50.00
CA GLU A 2 3.01 33.54 49.00
C GLU A 2 3.55 33.36 47.55
N ILE A 3 4.50 34.18 47.12
CA ILE A 3 5.09 34.10 45.77
C ILE A 3 5.83 32.77 45.59
N LEU A 4 6.55 32.31 46.60
CA LEU A 4 7.31 31.05 46.56
C LEU A 4 6.37 29.82 46.46
N LYS A 5 5.20 29.86 47.13
CA LYS A 5 4.17 28.80 47.02
C LYS A 5 3.54 28.72 45.64
N LYS A 6 3.33 29.86 44.95
CA LYS A 6 2.82 29.90 43.56
C LYS A 6 3.79 29.25 42.56
N TYR A 7 5.09 29.50 42.70
CA TYR A 7 6.08 28.90 41.79
C TYR A 7 6.31 27.41 42.09
N LEU A 8 6.26 26.97 43.35
CA LEU A 8 6.33 25.57 43.72
C LEU A 8 5.12 24.77 43.15
N GLY A 9 3.91 25.34 43.19
CA GLY A 9 2.74 24.73 42.57
C GLY A 9 2.85 24.60 41.04
N ALA A 10 3.35 25.64 40.36
CA ALA A 10 3.55 25.62 38.90
C ALA A 10 4.62 24.62 38.45
N ILE A 11 5.72 24.50 39.21
CA ILE A 11 6.80 23.52 38.93
C ILE A 11 6.28 22.08 39.15
N ALA A 12 5.49 21.83 40.20
CA ALA A 12 4.93 20.51 40.46
C ALA A 12 3.95 20.06 39.35
N ILE A 13 3.13 20.99 38.84
CA ILE A 13 2.20 20.70 37.72
C ILE A 13 2.99 20.42 36.44
N PHE A 14 4.07 21.15 36.17
CA PHE A 14 4.90 20.93 34.98
C PHE A 14 5.65 19.59 35.05
N LEU A 15 6.21 19.22 36.21
CA LEU A 15 6.89 17.94 36.41
C LEU A 15 5.91 16.74 36.30
N LEU A 16 4.69 16.88 36.81
CA LEU A 16 3.64 15.84 36.65
C LEU A 16 3.23 15.66 35.20
N SER A 17 3.12 16.74 34.42
CA SER A 17 2.75 16.65 32.99
C SER A 17 3.84 16.00 32.16
N VAL A 18 5.09 16.24 32.43
CA VAL A 18 6.24 15.63 31.75
C VAL A 18 6.32 14.12 32.06
N SER A 19 6.12 13.73 33.31
CA SER A 19 6.16 12.31 33.70
C SER A 19 4.99 11.50 33.11
N THR A 20 3.78 12.07 33.05
CA THR A 20 2.63 11.39 32.45
C THR A 20 2.76 11.25 30.92
N PHE A 21 3.34 12.24 30.25
CA PHE A 21 3.60 12.18 28.80
C PHE A 21 4.65 11.11 28.47
N GLY A 22 5.77 11.04 29.19
CA GLY A 22 6.80 10.00 29.02
C GLY A 22 6.22 8.59 29.22
N GLN A 23 5.48 8.38 30.30
CA GLN A 23 4.88 7.09 30.63
C GLN A 23 3.85 6.63 29.58
N THR A 24 3.11 7.56 28.97
CA THR A 24 2.17 7.26 27.88
C THR A 24 2.91 6.85 26.61
N THR A 25 4.01 7.52 26.29
CA THR A 25 4.85 7.20 25.11
C THR A 25 5.47 5.82 25.25
N ASP A 26 6.03 5.49 26.40
CA ASP A 26 6.63 4.18 26.68
C ASP A 26 5.61 3.04 26.54
N ASN A 27 4.38 3.26 27.03
CA ASN A 27 3.30 2.27 26.89
C ASN A 27 2.89 2.05 25.43
N ILE A 28 2.85 3.12 24.60
CA ILE A 28 2.56 3.01 23.18
C ILE A 28 3.67 2.25 22.46
N GLN A 29 4.94 2.61 22.70
CA GLN A 29 6.08 1.90 22.10
C GLN A 29 6.10 0.42 22.48
N LYS A 30 5.82 0.12 23.76
CA LYS A 30 5.71 -1.27 24.24
C LYS A 30 4.60 -2.01 23.49
N ALA A 31 3.42 -1.43 23.34
CA ALA A 31 2.30 -2.06 22.65
C ALA A 31 2.63 -2.35 21.17
N PHE A 32 3.31 -1.43 20.47
CA PHE A 32 3.81 -1.68 19.12
C PHE A 32 4.82 -2.82 19.09
N LYS A 33 5.80 -2.85 20.00
CA LYS A 33 6.79 -3.92 20.11
C LYS A 33 6.13 -5.28 20.34
N ASP A 34 5.20 -5.36 21.27
CA ASP A 34 4.47 -6.60 21.59
C ASP A 34 3.62 -7.05 20.38
N SER A 35 2.97 -6.10 19.70
CA SER A 35 2.22 -6.34 18.46
C SER A 35 3.11 -6.92 17.36
N TYR A 36 4.30 -6.36 17.10
CA TYR A 36 5.24 -6.93 16.13
C TYR A 36 5.72 -8.32 16.56
N THR A 37 5.99 -8.52 17.84
CA THR A 37 6.39 -9.83 18.38
C THR A 37 5.33 -10.91 18.14
N ASN A 38 4.05 -10.55 18.32
CA ASN A 38 2.92 -11.45 18.04
C ASN A 38 2.75 -11.68 16.53
N GLU A 39 2.90 -10.66 15.70
CA GLU A 39 2.82 -10.80 14.24
C GLU A 39 3.89 -11.75 13.69
N TYR A 40 5.15 -11.65 14.14
CA TYR A 40 6.22 -12.57 13.73
C TYR A 40 5.91 -14.04 14.03
N LYS A 41 5.02 -14.28 14.99
CA LYS A 41 4.51 -15.62 15.34
C LYS A 41 3.20 -15.97 14.63
N ALA A 42 2.77 -15.13 13.67
CA ALA A 42 1.47 -15.20 13.01
C ALA A 42 0.26 -15.16 13.99
N ASN A 43 0.48 -14.67 15.23
CA ASN A 43 -0.58 -14.45 16.21
C ASN A 43 -1.23 -13.06 16.01
N TYR A 44 -1.98 -12.92 14.92
CA TYR A 44 -2.60 -11.63 14.57
C TYR A 44 -3.63 -11.16 15.58
N SER A 45 -4.35 -12.08 16.23
CA SER A 45 -5.31 -11.72 17.29
C SER A 45 -4.60 -11.13 18.51
N GLY A 46 -3.47 -11.69 18.92
CA GLY A 46 -2.62 -11.14 19.97
C GLY A 46 -2.05 -9.76 19.59
N ALA A 47 -1.54 -9.62 18.36
CA ALA A 47 -1.00 -8.37 17.85
C ALA A 47 -2.06 -7.24 17.84
N ILE A 48 -3.29 -7.55 17.44
CA ILE A 48 -4.43 -6.62 17.48
C ILE A 48 -4.78 -6.24 18.92
N ALA A 49 -4.84 -7.23 19.83
CA ALA A 49 -5.17 -7.01 21.23
C ALA A 49 -4.13 -6.11 21.94
N ASP A 50 -2.85 -6.24 21.59
CA ASP A 50 -1.79 -5.39 22.15
C ASP A 50 -1.96 -3.92 21.76
N LEU A 51 -2.22 -3.63 20.47
CA LEU A 51 -2.46 -2.28 20.02
C LEU A 51 -3.80 -1.72 20.54
N GLN A 52 -4.82 -2.56 20.70
CA GLN A 52 -6.13 -2.11 21.17
C GLN A 52 -6.08 -1.49 22.57
N LYS A 53 -5.13 -1.90 23.42
CA LYS A 53 -4.92 -1.34 24.78
C LYS A 53 -4.57 0.14 24.77
N VAL A 54 -3.94 0.63 23.71
CA VAL A 54 -3.43 2.00 23.57
C VAL A 54 -4.03 2.72 22.35
N TYR A 55 -5.01 2.12 21.68
CA TYR A 55 -5.55 2.61 20.42
C TYR A 55 -6.12 4.02 20.55
N LYS A 56 -5.73 4.88 19.60
CA LYS A 56 -6.25 6.24 19.40
C LYS A 56 -6.75 6.38 17.99
N ALA A 57 -8.02 6.74 17.83
CA ALA A 57 -8.66 6.83 16.50
C ALA A 57 -8.09 7.96 15.63
N ASP A 58 -7.48 8.97 16.25
CA ASP A 58 -6.83 10.11 15.62
C ASP A 58 -5.33 9.89 15.32
N SER A 59 -4.77 8.69 15.61
CA SER A 59 -3.41 8.34 15.22
C SER A 59 -3.40 7.66 13.86
N TYR A 60 -2.70 8.28 12.91
CA TYR A 60 -2.46 7.69 11.59
C TYR A 60 -1.75 6.33 11.68
N GLU A 61 -0.68 6.27 12.47
CA GLU A 61 0.18 5.09 12.60
C GLU A 61 -0.59 3.90 13.19
N MET A 62 -1.45 4.15 14.18
CA MET A 62 -2.28 3.11 14.77
C MET A 62 -3.34 2.60 13.78
N ASN A 63 -4.00 3.49 13.04
CA ASN A 63 -4.96 3.09 12.04
C ASN A 63 -4.29 2.31 10.89
N LEU A 64 -3.14 2.78 10.41
CA LEU A 64 -2.37 2.07 9.38
C LEU A 64 -1.99 0.65 9.84
N ARG A 65 -1.45 0.54 11.05
CA ARG A 65 -1.03 -0.73 11.64
C ARG A 65 -2.21 -1.67 11.90
N MET A 66 -3.32 -1.16 12.45
CA MET A 66 -4.54 -1.94 12.66
C MET A 66 -5.13 -2.41 11.31
N GLY A 67 -5.09 -1.56 10.29
CA GLY A 67 -5.49 -1.94 8.93
C GLY A 67 -4.73 -3.15 8.42
N TRP A 68 -3.42 -3.16 8.57
CA TRP A 68 -2.56 -4.28 8.20
C TRP A 68 -2.86 -5.55 9.00
N LEU A 69 -2.92 -5.46 10.32
CA LEU A 69 -3.17 -6.62 11.19
C LEU A 69 -4.56 -7.24 10.97
N GLN A 70 -5.58 -6.41 10.72
CA GLN A 70 -6.91 -6.88 10.36
C GLN A 70 -6.92 -7.56 8.98
N TYR A 71 -6.12 -7.09 8.03
CA TYR A 71 -5.93 -7.75 6.73
C TYR A 71 -5.31 -9.14 6.90
N GLU A 72 -4.20 -9.24 7.63
CA GLU A 72 -3.52 -10.50 7.92
C GLU A 72 -4.42 -11.49 8.70
N ALA A 73 -5.27 -10.97 9.60
CA ALA A 73 -6.29 -11.75 10.29
C ALA A 73 -7.52 -12.10 9.41
N LYS A 74 -7.49 -11.77 8.10
CA LYS A 74 -8.58 -11.95 7.13
C LYS A 74 -9.89 -11.24 7.50
N GLN A 75 -9.81 -10.24 8.36
CA GLN A 75 -10.93 -9.38 8.75
C GLN A 75 -11.05 -8.19 7.79
N TYR A 76 -11.24 -8.47 6.51
CA TYR A 76 -11.09 -7.50 5.41
C TYR A 76 -11.98 -6.26 5.54
N ALA A 77 -13.22 -6.41 6.04
CA ALA A 77 -14.10 -5.27 6.25
C ALA A 77 -13.53 -4.31 7.32
N LYS A 78 -13.06 -4.82 8.45
CA LYS A 78 -12.42 -4.01 9.49
C LYS A 78 -11.11 -3.39 9.00
N SER A 79 -10.35 -4.13 8.20
CA SER A 79 -9.14 -3.62 7.57
C SER A 79 -9.42 -2.37 6.73
N LEU A 80 -10.46 -2.42 5.88
CA LEU A 80 -10.89 -1.26 5.08
C LEU A 80 -11.22 -0.04 5.96
N ASP A 81 -11.96 -0.25 7.06
CA ASP A 81 -12.35 0.84 7.96
C ASP A 81 -11.13 1.53 8.59
N TYR A 82 -10.12 0.75 8.99
CA TYR A 82 -8.90 1.31 9.56
C TYR A 82 -8.03 2.02 8.51
N TYR A 83 -7.86 1.44 7.31
CA TYR A 83 -7.14 2.12 6.23
C TYR A 83 -7.87 3.38 5.77
N GLN A 84 -9.21 3.39 5.73
CA GLN A 84 -9.97 4.60 5.42
C GLN A 84 -9.72 5.71 6.44
N LYS A 85 -9.73 5.39 7.76
CA LYS A 85 -9.35 6.35 8.81
C LYS A 85 -7.94 6.89 8.62
N ALA A 86 -6.98 6.04 8.25
CA ALA A 86 -5.62 6.48 7.96
C ALA A 86 -5.58 7.44 6.76
N ILE A 87 -6.34 7.17 5.69
CA ILE A 87 -6.46 8.05 4.52
C ILE A 87 -7.07 9.40 4.92
N ASP A 88 -8.11 9.40 5.75
CA ASP A 88 -8.80 10.62 6.19
C ASP A 88 -7.88 11.51 7.04
N LEU A 89 -7.03 10.88 7.88
CA LEU A 89 -6.04 11.57 8.71
C LEU A 89 -4.85 12.12 7.88
N ARG A 90 -4.45 11.41 6.82
CA ARG A 90 -3.33 11.78 5.93
C ARG A 90 -3.76 11.70 4.47
N LYS A 91 -4.43 12.73 3.99
CA LYS A 91 -5.05 12.77 2.64
C LYS A 91 -4.08 12.51 1.48
N TYR A 92 -2.79 12.76 1.65
CA TYR A 92 -1.76 12.51 0.64
C TYR A 92 -0.94 11.23 0.89
N SER A 93 -1.38 10.37 1.80
CA SER A 93 -0.70 9.10 2.05
C SER A 93 -0.95 8.11 0.91
N VAL A 94 0.07 7.82 0.14
CA VAL A 94 0.11 6.71 -0.83
C VAL A 94 0.12 5.37 -0.09
N GLU A 95 0.86 5.27 1.01
CA GLU A 95 0.99 4.06 1.82
C GLU A 95 -0.36 3.54 2.32
N ALA A 96 -1.20 4.42 2.89
CA ALA A 96 -2.53 4.04 3.38
C ALA A 96 -3.46 3.58 2.23
N ARG A 97 -3.36 4.20 1.05
CA ARG A 97 -4.11 3.80 -0.14
C ARG A 97 -3.66 2.45 -0.69
N LEU A 98 -2.35 2.21 -0.77
CA LEU A 98 -1.82 0.89 -1.14
C LEU A 98 -2.24 -0.19 -0.14
N GLY A 99 -2.30 0.16 1.15
CA GLY A 99 -2.86 -0.71 2.18
C GLY A 99 -4.35 -1.01 1.95
N TYR A 100 -5.16 0.01 1.65
CA TYR A 100 -6.60 -0.10 1.40
C TYR A 100 -6.95 -1.01 0.22
N VAL A 101 -6.15 -0.96 -0.85
CA VAL A 101 -6.36 -1.78 -2.06
C VAL A 101 -6.38 -3.28 -1.74
N LYS A 102 -5.54 -3.76 -0.83
CA LYS A 102 -5.42 -5.19 -0.50
C LYS A 102 -6.75 -5.78 -0.01
N PRO A 103 -7.35 -5.32 1.10
CA PRO A 103 -8.64 -5.82 1.57
C PRO A 103 -9.80 -5.51 0.62
N ALA A 104 -9.74 -4.41 -0.13
CA ALA A 104 -10.75 -4.08 -1.14
C ALA A 104 -10.78 -5.13 -2.27
N ASN A 105 -9.61 -5.61 -2.68
CA ASN A 105 -9.48 -6.66 -3.70
C ASN A 105 -10.02 -8.01 -3.18
N GLU A 106 -9.71 -8.40 -1.95
CA GLU A 106 -10.24 -9.61 -1.31
C GLU A 106 -11.78 -9.59 -1.22
N LEU A 107 -12.35 -8.42 -0.99
CA LEU A 107 -13.79 -8.21 -0.97
C LEU A 107 -14.40 -7.99 -2.38
N LYS A 108 -13.60 -8.12 -3.43
CA LYS A 108 -14.01 -7.94 -4.85
C LYS A 108 -14.62 -6.55 -5.12
N LYS A 109 -14.21 -5.53 -4.39
CA LYS A 109 -14.64 -4.15 -4.59
C LYS A 109 -13.80 -3.46 -5.69
N TYR A 110 -13.82 -4.03 -6.89
CA TYR A 110 -12.91 -3.66 -7.98
C TYR A 110 -13.02 -2.18 -8.39
N ASP A 111 -14.22 -1.60 -8.36
CA ASP A 111 -14.39 -0.16 -8.64
C ASP A 111 -13.62 0.70 -7.62
N LYS A 112 -13.64 0.30 -6.33
CA LYS A 112 -12.89 0.99 -5.29
C LYS A 112 -11.38 0.80 -5.43
N VAL A 113 -10.95 -0.41 -5.83
CA VAL A 113 -9.55 -0.70 -6.13
C VAL A 113 -9.05 0.22 -7.25
N TYR A 114 -9.77 0.27 -8.37
CA TYR A 114 -9.41 1.12 -9.50
C TYR A 114 -9.38 2.61 -9.10
N GLN A 115 -10.44 3.12 -8.47
CA GLN A 115 -10.50 4.50 -8.01
C GLN A 115 -9.35 4.85 -7.07
N THR A 116 -8.97 3.92 -6.18
CA THR A 116 -7.87 4.15 -5.24
C THR A 116 -6.53 4.26 -5.97
N TYR A 117 -6.29 3.46 -7.01
CA TYR A 117 -5.08 3.62 -7.84
C TYR A 117 -5.08 4.94 -8.61
N GLU A 118 -6.21 5.37 -9.16
CA GLU A 118 -6.32 6.70 -9.79
C GLU A 118 -6.03 7.83 -8.78
N ASP A 119 -6.51 7.71 -7.55
CA ASP A 119 -6.24 8.69 -6.50
C ASP A 119 -4.76 8.69 -6.08
N ILE A 120 -4.08 7.54 -6.13
CA ILE A 120 -2.62 7.47 -5.96
C ILE A 120 -1.93 8.25 -7.09
N LEU A 121 -2.34 8.07 -8.35
CA LEU A 121 -1.71 8.76 -9.49
C LEU A 121 -1.93 10.28 -9.48
N LYS A 122 -2.97 10.78 -8.82
CA LYS A 122 -3.14 12.22 -8.58
C LYS A 122 -2.13 12.79 -7.58
N ILE A 123 -1.63 11.95 -6.65
CA ILE A 123 -0.64 12.32 -5.62
C ILE A 123 0.78 12.08 -6.14
N ASP A 124 1.01 10.93 -6.74
CA ASP A 124 2.28 10.44 -7.27
C ASP A 124 2.07 9.88 -8.68
N PRO A 125 2.17 10.72 -9.73
CA PRO A 125 1.95 10.31 -11.12
C PRO A 125 2.93 9.23 -11.62
N TYR A 126 4.07 9.05 -10.94
CA TYR A 126 5.08 8.06 -11.27
C TYR A 126 5.02 6.81 -10.40
N ASN A 127 3.99 6.65 -9.59
CA ASN A 127 3.83 5.45 -8.77
C ASN A 127 3.73 4.20 -9.65
N SER A 128 4.75 3.35 -9.62
CA SER A 128 4.85 2.19 -10.50
C SER A 128 3.71 1.18 -10.28
N VAL A 129 3.32 0.96 -9.02
CA VAL A 129 2.24 0.01 -8.67
C VAL A 129 0.90 0.51 -9.22
N ALA A 130 0.60 1.79 -9.02
CA ALA A 130 -0.64 2.37 -9.50
C ALA A 130 -0.69 2.43 -11.04
N ASN A 131 0.41 2.85 -11.71
CA ASN A 131 0.50 2.83 -13.17
C ASN A 131 0.31 1.42 -13.72
N TYR A 132 0.96 0.41 -13.12
CA TYR A 132 0.79 -0.97 -13.55
C TYR A 132 -0.68 -1.40 -13.51
N TRP A 133 -1.35 -1.24 -12.36
CA TRP A 133 -2.72 -1.73 -12.20
C TRP A 133 -3.77 -0.92 -12.96
N VAL A 134 -3.58 0.39 -13.12
CA VAL A 134 -4.43 1.21 -14.00
C VAL A 134 -4.26 0.77 -15.46
N GLY A 135 -3.02 0.54 -15.90
CA GLY A 135 -2.75 0.02 -17.24
C GLY A 135 -3.37 -1.36 -17.48
N VAL A 136 -3.25 -2.29 -16.52
CA VAL A 136 -3.90 -3.61 -16.57
C VAL A 136 -5.43 -3.46 -16.64
N SER A 137 -6.02 -2.54 -15.89
CA SER A 137 -7.46 -2.29 -15.92
C SER A 137 -7.94 -1.84 -17.31
N TYR A 138 -7.19 -0.97 -17.98
CA TYR A 138 -7.49 -0.57 -19.36
C TYR A 138 -7.28 -1.71 -20.37
N TYR A 139 -6.24 -2.54 -20.16
CA TYR A 139 -6.02 -3.74 -20.99
C TYR A 139 -7.22 -4.69 -20.95
N LEU A 140 -7.75 -4.97 -19.76
CA LEU A 140 -8.88 -5.88 -19.56
C LEU A 140 -10.16 -5.42 -20.30
N VAL A 141 -10.33 -4.11 -20.47
CA VAL A 141 -11.44 -3.54 -21.25
C VAL A 141 -11.04 -3.21 -22.71
N LYS A 142 -9.91 -3.75 -23.16
CA LYS A 142 -9.35 -3.62 -24.53
C LYS A 142 -9.08 -2.18 -24.99
N LYS A 143 -8.90 -1.26 -24.06
CA LYS A 143 -8.45 0.12 -24.36
C LYS A 143 -6.91 0.18 -24.39
N TYR A 144 -6.34 -0.52 -25.37
CA TYR A 144 -4.89 -0.73 -25.47
C TYR A 144 -4.10 0.56 -25.70
N ASP A 145 -4.66 1.53 -26.42
CA ASP A 145 -4.12 2.87 -26.68
C ASP A 145 -3.97 3.71 -25.40
N ILE A 146 -4.77 3.43 -24.39
CA ILE A 146 -4.66 4.05 -23.08
C ILE A 146 -3.73 3.22 -22.18
N ALA A 147 -3.90 1.90 -22.14
CA ALA A 147 -3.12 0.99 -21.31
C ALA A 147 -1.62 1.11 -21.57
N VAL A 148 -1.21 1.26 -22.83
CA VAL A 148 0.19 1.35 -23.24
C VAL A 148 0.94 2.48 -22.54
N LYS A 149 0.31 3.65 -22.36
CA LYS A 149 0.92 4.83 -21.74
C LYS A 149 1.34 4.58 -20.29
N TYR A 150 0.52 3.83 -19.56
CA TYR A 150 0.80 3.49 -18.17
C TYR A 150 1.90 2.43 -18.05
N LEU A 151 1.88 1.39 -18.90
CA LEU A 151 2.86 0.30 -18.81
C LEU A 151 4.21 0.72 -19.39
N GLU A 152 4.26 1.54 -20.45
CA GLU A 152 5.52 2.13 -20.96
C GLU A 152 6.22 2.93 -19.85
N LEU A 153 5.46 3.69 -19.05
CA LEU A 153 6.02 4.44 -17.92
C LEU A 153 6.68 3.49 -16.90
N VAL A 154 6.02 2.38 -16.54
CA VAL A 154 6.57 1.40 -15.60
C VAL A 154 7.83 0.73 -16.17
N VAL A 155 7.80 0.28 -17.43
CA VAL A 155 8.95 -0.35 -18.08
C VAL A 155 10.13 0.63 -18.20
N ASN A 156 9.89 1.91 -18.48
CA ASN A 156 10.94 2.92 -18.54
C ASN A 156 11.62 3.14 -17.18
N MET A 157 10.86 3.05 -16.06
CA MET A 157 11.43 3.15 -14.72
C MET A 157 12.09 1.85 -14.25
N TYR A 158 11.54 0.71 -14.65
CA TYR A 158 11.97 -0.62 -14.23
C TYR A 158 12.11 -1.56 -15.45
N PRO A 159 13.18 -1.39 -16.28
CA PRO A 159 13.31 -2.12 -17.55
C PRO A 159 13.43 -3.64 -17.42
N PHE A 160 13.75 -4.14 -16.22
CA PHE A 160 13.89 -5.57 -15.95
C PHE A 160 12.71 -6.16 -15.15
N ASP A 161 11.63 -5.38 -14.94
CA ASP A 161 10.42 -5.87 -14.28
C ASP A 161 9.69 -6.85 -15.22
N TYR A 162 9.51 -8.09 -14.75
CA TYR A 162 8.84 -9.14 -15.53
C TYR A 162 7.38 -8.77 -15.81
N ASP A 163 6.62 -8.41 -14.79
CA ASP A 163 5.18 -8.24 -14.90
C ASP A 163 4.83 -7.07 -15.83
N ALA A 164 5.60 -5.98 -15.76
CA ALA A 164 5.42 -4.83 -16.63
C ALA A 164 5.78 -5.15 -18.09
N ASN A 165 6.94 -5.78 -18.36
CA ASN A 165 7.34 -6.18 -19.70
C ASN A 165 6.36 -7.19 -20.31
N HIS A 166 5.96 -8.20 -19.55
CA HIS A 166 5.00 -9.21 -19.97
C HIS A 166 3.64 -8.59 -20.36
N MET A 167 3.09 -7.74 -19.51
CA MET A 167 1.81 -7.09 -19.78
C MET A 167 1.90 -6.11 -20.95
N LEU A 168 2.98 -5.34 -21.05
CA LEU A 168 3.21 -4.42 -22.17
C LEU A 168 3.30 -5.18 -23.51
N GLY A 169 3.89 -6.38 -23.50
CA GLY A 169 3.92 -7.25 -24.68
C GLY A 169 2.52 -7.60 -25.19
N TRP A 170 1.62 -7.98 -24.31
CA TRP A 170 0.24 -8.27 -24.69
C TRP A 170 -0.51 -7.02 -25.16
N ILE A 171 -0.24 -5.86 -24.57
CA ILE A 171 -0.81 -4.58 -24.99
C ILE A 171 -0.34 -4.25 -26.42
N TYR A 172 0.96 -4.37 -26.70
CA TYR A 172 1.52 -4.12 -28.04
C TYR A 172 0.95 -5.07 -29.08
N LEU A 173 0.77 -6.36 -28.76
CA LEU A 173 0.06 -7.28 -29.66
C LEU A 173 -1.38 -6.83 -29.91
N GLY A 174 -2.09 -6.38 -28.90
CA GLY A 174 -3.43 -5.83 -29.03
C GLY A 174 -3.51 -4.59 -29.92
N LEU A 175 -2.41 -3.82 -30.01
CA LEU A 175 -2.23 -2.66 -30.90
C LEU A 175 -1.70 -3.01 -32.28
N GLY A 176 -1.38 -4.29 -32.57
CA GLY A 176 -0.72 -4.72 -33.80
C GLY A 176 0.77 -4.33 -33.90
N ARG A 177 1.38 -3.89 -32.80
CA ARG A 177 2.79 -3.48 -32.70
C ARG A 177 3.70 -4.68 -32.44
N SER A 178 3.74 -5.64 -33.36
CA SER A 178 4.47 -6.92 -33.18
C SER A 178 5.97 -6.75 -32.92
N ALA A 179 6.63 -5.77 -33.52
CA ALA A 179 8.04 -5.52 -33.32
C ALA A 179 8.33 -5.09 -31.87
N ASP A 180 7.52 -4.17 -31.33
CA ASP A 180 7.65 -3.70 -29.95
C ASP A 180 7.32 -4.82 -28.94
N ALA A 181 6.25 -5.60 -29.22
CA ALA A 181 5.86 -6.74 -28.40
C ALA A 181 7.00 -7.77 -28.28
N ARG A 182 7.70 -8.05 -29.40
CA ARG A 182 8.85 -8.96 -29.42
C ARG A 182 9.95 -8.51 -28.45
N ILE A 183 10.25 -7.22 -28.40
CA ILE A 183 11.29 -6.67 -27.52
C ILE A 183 10.94 -6.94 -26.05
N VAL A 184 9.75 -6.53 -25.62
CA VAL A 184 9.38 -6.63 -24.21
C VAL A 184 9.10 -8.06 -23.75
N PHE A 185 8.54 -8.95 -24.62
CA PHE A 185 8.47 -10.37 -24.29
C PHE A 185 9.85 -11.02 -24.14
N THR A 186 10.81 -10.62 -24.96
CA THR A 186 12.19 -11.09 -24.82
C THR A 186 12.79 -10.65 -23.49
N GLN A 187 12.57 -9.40 -23.09
CA GLN A 187 13.00 -8.89 -21.77
C GLN A 187 12.30 -9.62 -20.62
N ALA A 188 11.00 -9.90 -20.73
CA ALA A 188 10.28 -10.71 -19.75
C ALA A 188 10.90 -12.11 -19.60
N LEU A 189 11.26 -12.75 -20.73
CA LEU A 189 11.92 -14.06 -20.71
C LEU A 189 13.36 -14.03 -20.16
N TYR A 190 14.05 -12.89 -20.19
CA TYR A 190 15.32 -12.73 -19.47
C TYR A 190 15.13 -12.75 -17.95
N SER A 191 14.01 -12.17 -17.46
CA SER A 191 13.67 -12.18 -16.03
C SER A 191 13.11 -13.53 -15.57
N ARG A 192 12.30 -14.19 -16.43
CA ARG A 192 11.70 -15.52 -16.16
C ARG A 192 11.88 -16.43 -17.37
N PRO A 193 13.04 -17.09 -17.51
CA PRO A 193 13.29 -18.00 -18.62
C PRO A 193 12.28 -19.15 -18.67
N GLY A 194 11.72 -19.40 -19.85
CA GLY A 194 10.74 -20.49 -20.04
C GLY A 194 9.31 -20.19 -19.60
N ASP A 195 8.98 -18.94 -19.25
CA ASP A 195 7.60 -18.58 -18.96
C ASP A 195 6.70 -18.86 -20.16
N ALA A 196 5.64 -19.64 -19.94
CA ALA A 196 4.77 -20.11 -21.02
C ALA A 196 3.98 -18.97 -21.70
N SER A 197 3.53 -17.98 -20.91
CA SER A 197 2.73 -16.89 -21.46
C SER A 197 3.57 -15.91 -22.27
N ALA A 198 4.78 -15.56 -21.79
CA ALA A 198 5.70 -14.71 -22.55
C ALA A 198 6.22 -15.42 -23.81
N THR A 199 6.44 -16.75 -23.76
CA THR A 199 6.83 -17.58 -24.92
C THR A 199 5.69 -17.62 -25.94
N ASP A 200 4.46 -17.82 -25.53
CA ASP A 200 3.30 -17.78 -26.41
C ASP A 200 3.15 -16.40 -27.07
N GLY A 201 3.25 -15.33 -26.28
CA GLY A 201 3.23 -13.95 -26.78
C GLY A 201 4.32 -13.70 -27.83
N LEU A 202 5.56 -14.12 -27.56
CA LEU A 202 6.68 -13.99 -28.49
C LEU A 202 6.44 -14.75 -29.81
N SER A 203 5.83 -15.93 -29.75
CA SER A 203 5.51 -16.72 -30.94
C SER A 203 4.49 -16.05 -31.87
N LYS A 204 3.63 -15.17 -31.33
CA LYS A 204 2.63 -14.39 -32.06
C LYS A 204 3.19 -13.12 -32.70
N CYS A 205 4.39 -12.74 -32.37
CA CYS A 205 5.09 -11.57 -32.94
C CYS A 205 5.64 -11.92 -34.34
N LYS A 206 4.76 -11.89 -35.33
CA LYS A 206 5.12 -12.12 -36.75
C LYS A 206 5.44 -10.81 -37.44
#